data_d7eb12e74997138561db3ab6caffeb99
#
_entry.id   d7eb12e74997138561db3ab6caffeb99
#
_cell.length_a   1.000
_cell.length_b   1.000
_cell.length_c   1.000
_cell.angle_alpha   90.00
_cell.angle_beta   90.00
_cell.angle_gamma   90.00
#
_symmetry.space_group_name_H-M   'P 1'
#
loop_
_entity.id
_entity.type
_entity.pdbx_description
1 polymer ?
#
loop_
_entity_poly.entity_id
_entity_poly.type
_entity_poly.pdbx_seq_one_letter_code
_entity_poly.pdbx_strand_id
1 'polypeptide(L)'
;RLGCRTAGESVDPLEQTFYLPGSPLVLELHGAAFSENDAYGHMKACFTHEKLRTETVSVQGEEIYTFGANETFLYLLCHSLKHFLHGGCGIRAVCDLLLFAEKHEKKLDKLYLRRCCEKLSALEFLTALFEIGEKYLGFGKTESLALLRVHPAPDETALLEDILAGGVHGAAEKSRLHSANMTLYAAAVQNAGKRERFSVLRAAFPSAKALHCAPHSLPAAWGRRLIRYGKESIQNRTSLRKSVEIGKRRV
;
A
#
# COMPACT_ATOMS: atom_id res chain seq x y z
N ARG A 1 27.53 -7.95 -17.36
CA ARG A 1 27.60 -7.23 -16.08
C ARG A 1 27.34 -5.77 -16.38
N LEU A 2 26.21 -5.20 -15.89
CA LEU A 2 25.79 -3.82 -16.22
C LEU A 2 26.57 -2.75 -15.42
N GLY A 3 27.49 -3.14 -14.54
CA GLY A 3 28.27 -2.20 -13.72
C GLY A 3 27.43 -1.38 -12.74
N CYS A 4 26.22 -1.86 -12.39
CA CYS A 4 25.36 -1.17 -11.43
C CYS A 4 26.03 -1.02 -10.06
N ARG A 5 25.77 0.10 -9.40
CA ARG A 5 26.19 0.38 -8.02
C ARG A 5 25.00 0.20 -7.09
N THR A 6 25.19 -0.43 -5.94
CA THR A 6 24.17 -0.53 -4.90
C THR A 6 24.05 0.79 -4.14
N ALA A 7 22.84 1.11 -3.69
CA ALA A 7 22.56 2.30 -2.87
C ALA A 7 23.02 2.19 -1.41
N GLY A 8 23.75 1.14 -1.04
CA GLY A 8 24.07 0.77 0.34
C GLY A 8 23.13 -0.31 0.87
N GLU A 9 23.09 -0.48 2.19
CA GLU A 9 22.16 -1.42 2.83
C GLU A 9 20.73 -0.87 2.74
N SER A 10 19.81 -1.66 2.19
CA SER A 10 18.39 -1.32 2.18
C SER A 10 17.81 -1.42 3.59
N VAL A 11 16.86 -0.54 3.90
CA VAL A 11 16.07 -0.60 5.14
C VAL A 11 15.13 -1.83 5.12
N ASP A 12 14.69 -2.24 3.93
CA ASP A 12 13.91 -3.46 3.72
C ASP A 12 14.85 -4.59 3.23
N PRO A 13 15.01 -5.70 4.00
CA PRO A 13 15.87 -6.81 3.61
C PRO A 13 15.40 -7.51 2.32
N LEU A 14 14.18 -7.27 1.87
CA LEU A 14 13.61 -7.84 0.64
C LEU A 14 13.77 -6.93 -0.58
N GLU A 15 14.36 -5.73 -0.42
CA GLU A 15 14.52 -4.76 -1.48
C GLU A 15 16.00 -4.38 -1.63
N GLN A 16 16.49 -4.34 -2.85
CA GLN A 16 17.83 -3.85 -3.16
C GLN A 16 17.76 -2.82 -4.27
N THR A 17 18.20 -1.61 -3.99
CA THR A 17 18.26 -0.51 -4.97
C THR A 17 19.59 -0.48 -5.70
N PHE A 18 19.54 -0.30 -7.02
CA PHE A 18 20.69 -0.19 -7.89
C PHE A 18 20.64 1.09 -8.72
N TYR A 19 21.79 1.73 -8.87
CA TYR A 19 21.99 2.85 -9.78
C TYR A 19 22.78 2.40 -11.02
N LEU A 20 22.26 2.71 -12.19
CA LEU A 20 22.92 2.43 -13.46
C LEU A 20 23.86 3.62 -13.79
N PRO A 21 25.19 3.39 -13.99
CA PRO A 21 26.13 4.45 -14.33
C PRO A 21 25.71 5.19 -15.61
N GLY A 22 25.66 6.52 -15.57
CA GLY A 22 25.30 7.36 -16.70
C GLY A 22 23.81 7.40 -17.05
N SER A 23 22.95 6.80 -16.23
CA SER A 23 21.49 6.80 -16.38
C SER A 23 20.82 7.44 -15.16
N PRO A 24 19.74 8.21 -15.33
CA PRO A 24 18.91 8.68 -14.22
C PRO A 24 18.01 7.57 -13.64
N LEU A 25 18.02 6.38 -14.24
CA LEU A 25 17.16 5.27 -13.83
C LEU A 25 17.66 4.65 -12.53
N VAL A 26 16.71 4.42 -11.64
CA VAL A 26 16.88 3.66 -10.41
C VAL A 26 16.17 2.32 -10.59
N LEU A 27 16.88 1.24 -10.29
CA LEU A 27 16.34 -0.12 -10.36
C LEU A 27 16.15 -0.63 -8.93
N GLU A 28 14.96 -1.02 -8.59
CA GLU A 28 14.61 -1.67 -7.32
C GLU A 28 14.34 -3.15 -7.58
N LEU A 29 15.16 -4.00 -6.98
CA LEU A 29 15.00 -5.43 -7.06
C LEU A 29 14.32 -5.92 -5.78
N HIS A 30 13.11 -6.46 -5.92
CA HIS A 30 12.35 -7.01 -4.81
C HIS A 30 12.45 -8.53 -4.78
N GLY A 31 12.87 -9.09 -3.66
CA GLY A 31 12.87 -10.54 -3.42
C GLY A 31 11.47 -11.10 -3.19
N ALA A 32 10.52 -10.25 -2.81
CA ALA A 32 9.10 -10.54 -2.72
C ALA A 32 8.29 -9.26 -2.96
N ALA A 33 7.09 -9.39 -3.54
CA ALA A 33 6.22 -8.25 -3.78
C ALA A 33 5.76 -7.56 -2.47
N PHE A 34 5.57 -8.35 -1.40
CA PHE A 34 5.16 -7.88 -0.08
C PHE A 34 5.81 -8.72 1.02
N SER A 35 6.19 -8.10 2.14
CA SER A 35 6.77 -8.77 3.30
C SER A 35 5.72 -9.59 4.09
N GLU A 36 6.14 -10.70 4.71
CA GLU A 36 5.27 -11.49 5.59
C GLU A 36 5.08 -10.85 6.96
N ASN A 37 6.03 -10.03 7.38
CA ASN A 37 6.17 -9.59 8.77
C ASN A 37 5.59 -8.22 9.04
N ASP A 38 4.99 -7.58 8.03
CA ASP A 38 4.38 -6.26 8.17
C ASP A 38 2.85 -6.32 8.15
N ALA A 39 2.23 -5.16 8.29
CA ALA A 39 0.77 -5.00 8.22
C ALA A 39 0.16 -5.45 6.88
N TYR A 40 0.98 -5.71 5.89
CA TYR A 40 0.61 -6.08 4.51
C TYR A 40 0.80 -7.56 4.21
N GLY A 41 1.13 -8.39 5.20
CA GLY A 41 1.34 -9.82 5.02
C GLY A 41 0.16 -10.54 4.35
N HIS A 42 -1.06 -10.03 4.53
CA HIS A 42 -2.25 -10.54 3.82
C HIS A 42 -2.19 -10.28 2.30
N MET A 43 -1.50 -9.21 1.84
CA MET A 43 -1.31 -8.95 0.41
C MET A 43 -0.39 -9.99 -0.22
N LYS A 44 0.62 -10.46 0.50
CA LYS A 44 1.52 -11.51 0.03
C LYS A 44 0.78 -12.78 -0.38
N ALA A 45 -0.32 -13.12 0.30
CA ALA A 45 -1.11 -14.30 -0.02
C ALA A 45 -1.71 -14.28 -1.44
N CYS A 46 -1.78 -13.12 -2.10
CA CYS A 46 -2.19 -12.97 -3.49
C CYS A 46 -1.03 -13.17 -4.48
N PHE A 47 0.23 -13.11 -4.01
CA PHE A 47 1.45 -13.13 -4.83
C PHE A 47 2.37 -14.31 -4.49
N THR A 48 1.82 -15.47 -4.15
CA THR A 48 2.59 -16.70 -3.97
C THR A 48 2.96 -17.29 -5.33
N HIS A 49 4.12 -17.91 -5.42
CA HIS A 49 4.62 -18.52 -6.66
C HIS A 49 3.59 -19.43 -7.36
N GLU A 50 2.77 -20.13 -6.59
CA GLU A 50 1.72 -21.03 -7.12
C GLU A 50 0.54 -20.27 -7.76
N LYS A 51 0.33 -19.00 -7.40
CA LYS A 51 -0.79 -18.18 -7.88
C LYS A 51 -0.38 -17.17 -8.93
N LEU A 52 0.94 -16.91 -9.07
CA LEU A 52 1.43 -15.93 -10.02
C LEU A 52 1.34 -16.50 -11.43
N ARG A 53 0.56 -15.84 -12.27
CA ARG A 53 0.58 -16.06 -13.72
C ARG A 53 1.52 -15.04 -14.34
N THR A 54 2.38 -15.51 -15.21
CA THR A 54 3.30 -14.68 -15.96
C THR A 54 2.95 -14.73 -17.43
N GLU A 55 3.16 -13.61 -18.12
CA GLU A 55 3.08 -13.49 -19.58
C GLU A 55 4.49 -13.15 -20.09
N THR A 56 4.80 -13.60 -21.30
CA THR A 56 6.01 -13.19 -22.01
C THR A 56 5.69 -11.99 -22.88
N VAL A 57 6.47 -10.94 -22.76
CA VAL A 57 6.38 -9.75 -23.61
C VAL A 57 7.71 -9.55 -24.33
N SER A 58 7.64 -9.14 -25.60
CA SER A 58 8.85 -8.80 -26.37
C SER A 58 9.12 -7.29 -26.25
N VAL A 59 10.31 -6.97 -25.76
CA VAL A 59 10.79 -5.58 -25.67
C VAL A 59 12.09 -5.47 -26.45
N GLN A 60 12.08 -4.73 -27.54
CA GLN A 60 13.26 -4.56 -28.44
C GLN A 60 13.83 -5.89 -28.96
N GLY A 61 12.98 -6.90 -29.13
CA GLY A 61 13.39 -8.22 -29.61
C GLY A 61 13.80 -9.22 -28.53
N GLU A 62 13.89 -8.77 -27.28
CA GLU A 62 14.17 -9.65 -26.13
C GLU A 62 12.85 -10.08 -25.45
N GLU A 63 12.78 -11.34 -25.06
CA GLU A 63 11.65 -11.90 -24.32
C GLU A 63 11.82 -11.65 -22.83
N ILE A 64 10.84 -10.96 -22.23
CA ILE A 64 10.82 -10.63 -20.80
C ILE A 64 9.57 -11.23 -20.16
N TYR A 65 9.75 -11.90 -19.03
CA TYR A 65 8.63 -12.39 -18.23
C TYR A 65 8.08 -11.25 -17.37
N THR A 66 6.76 -11.08 -17.41
CA THR A 66 6.04 -10.10 -16.58
C THR A 66 4.81 -10.76 -15.94
N PHE A 67 4.18 -10.08 -15.01
CA PHE A 67 2.91 -10.54 -14.45
C PHE A 67 1.83 -10.58 -15.55
N GLY A 68 0.88 -11.53 -15.43
CA GLY A 68 -0.35 -11.52 -16.21
C GLY A 68 -1.23 -10.31 -15.87
N ALA A 69 -2.26 -10.06 -16.66
CA ALA A 69 -3.09 -8.86 -16.51
C ALA A 69 -3.75 -8.74 -15.12
N ASN A 70 -4.25 -9.84 -14.57
CA ASN A 70 -4.89 -9.84 -13.25
C ASN A 70 -3.89 -9.57 -12.13
N GLU A 71 -2.72 -10.21 -12.20
CA GLU A 71 -1.64 -10.06 -11.23
C GLU A 71 -1.06 -8.65 -11.26
N THR A 72 -0.88 -8.08 -12.45
CA THR A 72 -0.43 -6.69 -12.60
C THR A 72 -1.45 -5.71 -12.00
N PHE A 73 -2.74 -5.88 -12.28
CA PHE A 73 -3.80 -5.05 -11.70
C PHE A 73 -3.79 -5.13 -10.16
N LEU A 74 -3.73 -6.34 -9.60
CA LEU A 74 -3.66 -6.54 -8.16
C LEU A 74 -2.39 -5.96 -7.56
N TYR A 75 -1.26 -6.07 -8.24
CA TYR A 75 0.00 -5.49 -7.78
C TYR A 75 -0.08 -3.96 -7.71
N LEU A 76 -0.58 -3.30 -8.77
CA LEU A 76 -0.76 -1.85 -8.79
C LEU A 76 -1.70 -1.39 -7.69
N LEU A 77 -2.80 -2.09 -7.47
CA LEU A 77 -3.76 -1.80 -6.39
C LEU A 77 -3.12 -1.96 -5.00
N CYS A 78 -2.51 -3.11 -4.73
CA CYS A 78 -1.89 -3.39 -3.44
C CYS A 78 -0.71 -2.45 -3.16
N HIS A 79 0.07 -2.13 -4.18
CA HIS A 79 1.17 -1.18 -4.07
C HIS A 79 0.67 0.22 -3.73
N SER A 80 -0.38 0.70 -4.42
CA SER A 80 -1.02 1.99 -4.13
C SER A 80 -1.62 2.01 -2.72
N LEU A 81 -2.29 0.93 -2.31
CA LEU A 81 -2.87 0.80 -0.97
C LEU A 81 -1.77 0.76 0.12
N LYS A 82 -0.68 0.04 -0.12
CA LYS A 82 0.50 0.03 0.77
C LYS A 82 1.03 1.46 0.97
N HIS A 83 1.24 2.18 -0.12
CA HIS A 83 1.72 3.56 -0.05
C HIS A 83 0.73 4.48 0.65
N PHE A 84 -0.56 4.40 0.32
CA PHE A 84 -1.61 5.17 0.98
C PHE A 84 -1.62 4.95 2.50
N LEU A 85 -1.55 3.71 2.94
CA LEU A 85 -1.56 3.36 4.36
C LEU A 85 -0.26 3.78 5.07
N HIS A 86 0.89 3.73 4.40
CA HIS A 86 2.19 4.00 5.01
C HIS A 86 2.55 5.48 5.01
N GLY A 87 2.64 6.10 3.86
CA GLY A 87 3.21 7.45 3.73
C GLY A 87 2.41 8.39 2.85
N GLY A 88 1.50 7.89 2.09
CA GLY A 88 0.69 8.61 1.11
C GLY A 88 0.88 8.04 -0.29
N CYS A 89 -0.20 8.02 -1.05
CA CYS A 89 -0.23 7.63 -2.45
C CYS A 89 -0.17 8.89 -3.31
N GLY A 90 0.68 8.92 -4.34
CA GLY A 90 0.72 10.03 -5.29
C GLY A 90 -0.25 9.82 -6.44
N ILE A 91 -0.59 10.91 -7.12
CA ILE A 91 -1.53 10.89 -8.26
C ILE A 91 -1.07 9.97 -9.40
N ARG A 92 0.23 9.80 -9.57
CA ARG A 92 0.79 8.91 -10.59
C ARG A 92 0.34 7.46 -10.37
N ALA A 93 0.41 6.94 -9.14
CA ALA A 93 0.01 5.56 -8.86
C ALA A 93 -1.49 5.32 -9.17
N VAL A 94 -2.33 6.34 -8.94
CA VAL A 94 -3.74 6.32 -9.34
C VAL A 94 -3.89 6.22 -10.85
N CYS A 95 -3.20 7.10 -11.59
CA CYS A 95 -3.23 7.09 -13.06
C CYS A 95 -2.71 5.77 -13.62
N ASP A 96 -1.62 5.22 -13.09
CA ASP A 96 -1.05 3.94 -13.55
C ASP A 96 -2.06 2.79 -13.39
N LEU A 97 -2.77 2.72 -12.26
CA LEU A 97 -3.80 1.71 -12.03
C LEU A 97 -4.99 1.88 -12.98
N LEU A 98 -5.49 3.11 -13.15
CA LEU A 98 -6.68 3.39 -13.97
C LEU A 98 -6.40 3.19 -15.46
N LEU A 99 -5.26 3.67 -15.96
CA LEU A 99 -4.81 3.44 -17.34
C LEU A 99 -4.63 1.95 -17.63
N PHE A 100 -4.07 1.20 -16.67
CA PHE A 100 -3.93 -0.25 -16.83
C PHE A 100 -5.29 -0.94 -16.89
N ALA A 101 -6.20 -0.55 -15.99
CA ALA A 101 -7.56 -1.10 -15.95
C ALA A 101 -8.31 -0.86 -17.28
N GLU A 102 -8.27 0.36 -17.80
CA GLU A 102 -8.91 0.74 -19.06
C GLU A 102 -8.29 -0.01 -20.25
N LYS A 103 -6.97 0.00 -20.37
CA LYS A 103 -6.24 -0.64 -21.48
C LYS A 103 -6.41 -2.15 -21.52
N HIS A 104 -6.46 -2.79 -20.36
CA HIS A 104 -6.52 -4.25 -20.24
C HIS A 104 -7.87 -4.79 -19.82
N GLU A 105 -8.93 -3.97 -19.84
CA GLU A 105 -10.29 -4.30 -19.40
C GLU A 105 -10.77 -5.69 -19.87
N LYS A 106 -10.56 -6.01 -21.15
CA LYS A 106 -11.00 -7.27 -21.76
C LYS A 106 -10.23 -8.50 -21.26
N LYS A 107 -9.01 -8.31 -20.73
CA LYS A 107 -8.15 -9.38 -20.20
C LYS A 107 -8.39 -9.62 -18.71
N LEU A 108 -9.05 -8.70 -18.00
CA LEU A 108 -9.27 -8.79 -16.57
C LEU A 108 -10.41 -9.76 -16.23
N ASP A 109 -10.15 -10.74 -15.39
CA ASP A 109 -11.16 -11.58 -14.74
C ASP A 109 -11.77 -10.83 -13.54
N LYS A 110 -12.89 -10.14 -13.77
CA LYS A 110 -13.55 -9.27 -12.78
C LYS A 110 -14.03 -10.05 -11.55
N LEU A 111 -14.47 -11.32 -11.73
CA LEU A 111 -14.93 -12.15 -10.61
C LEU A 111 -13.76 -12.58 -9.72
N TYR A 112 -12.65 -12.96 -10.33
CA TYR A 112 -11.42 -13.29 -9.60
C TYR A 112 -10.89 -12.07 -8.86
N LEU A 113 -10.78 -10.92 -9.54
CA LEU A 113 -10.31 -9.67 -8.96
C LEU A 113 -11.19 -9.20 -7.80
N ARG A 114 -12.54 -9.28 -7.96
CA ARG A 114 -13.47 -8.94 -6.88
C ARG A 114 -13.20 -9.77 -5.63
N ARG A 115 -13.09 -11.09 -5.77
CA ARG A 115 -12.80 -11.99 -4.64
C ARG A 115 -11.46 -11.67 -3.97
N CYS A 116 -10.44 -11.31 -4.75
CA CYS A 116 -9.15 -10.87 -4.20
C CYS A 116 -9.29 -9.54 -3.44
N CYS A 117 -9.97 -8.55 -4.02
CA CYS A 117 -10.20 -7.26 -3.39
C CYS A 117 -11.03 -7.36 -2.11
N GLU A 118 -12.02 -8.27 -2.05
CA GLU A 118 -12.80 -8.55 -0.83
C GLU A 118 -11.91 -9.13 0.28
N LYS A 119 -11.05 -10.10 -0.04
CA LYS A 119 -10.08 -10.66 0.93
C LYS A 119 -9.07 -9.63 1.42
N LEU A 120 -8.71 -8.69 0.58
CA LEU A 120 -7.77 -7.60 0.87
C LEU A 120 -8.45 -6.41 1.59
N SER A 121 -9.79 -6.41 1.72
CA SER A 121 -10.57 -5.25 2.18
C SER A 121 -10.26 -3.99 1.35
N ALA A 122 -10.01 -4.15 0.06
CA ALA A 122 -9.55 -3.09 -0.85
C ALA A 122 -10.65 -2.56 -1.78
N LEU A 123 -11.89 -3.09 -1.72
CA LEU A 123 -12.95 -2.68 -2.65
C LEU A 123 -13.37 -1.22 -2.48
N GLU A 124 -13.46 -0.73 -1.25
CA GLU A 124 -13.83 0.67 -0.99
C GLU A 124 -12.74 1.62 -1.52
N PHE A 125 -11.47 1.29 -1.23
CA PHE A 125 -10.33 2.05 -1.75
C PHE A 125 -10.32 2.07 -3.29
N LEU A 126 -10.48 0.90 -3.93
CA LEU A 126 -10.54 0.79 -5.39
C LEU A 126 -11.72 1.57 -5.98
N THR A 127 -12.90 1.50 -5.34
CA THR A 127 -14.08 2.25 -5.76
C THR A 127 -13.82 3.75 -5.70
N ALA A 128 -13.22 4.23 -4.61
CA ALA A 128 -12.86 5.65 -4.47
C ALA A 128 -11.85 6.09 -5.54
N LEU A 129 -10.87 5.25 -5.90
CA LEU A 129 -9.94 5.55 -6.99
C LEU A 129 -10.66 5.64 -8.36
N PHE A 130 -11.62 4.77 -8.64
CA PHE A 130 -12.45 4.87 -9.85
C PHE A 130 -13.27 6.17 -9.86
N GLU A 131 -13.92 6.52 -8.74
CA GLU A 131 -14.67 7.78 -8.63
C GLU A 131 -13.75 9.00 -8.86
N ILE A 132 -12.54 9.01 -8.29
CA ILE A 132 -11.54 10.06 -8.53
C ILE A 132 -11.17 10.14 -10.02
N GLY A 133 -10.93 9.00 -10.65
CA GLY A 133 -10.60 8.94 -12.07
C GLY A 133 -11.69 9.54 -12.97
N GLU A 134 -12.93 9.16 -12.73
CA GLU A 134 -14.08 9.60 -13.52
C GLU A 134 -14.42 11.08 -13.31
N LYS A 135 -14.39 11.53 -12.05
CA LYS A 135 -14.81 12.91 -11.72
C LYS A 135 -13.74 13.97 -12.00
N TYR A 136 -12.46 13.63 -11.81
CA TYR A 136 -11.39 14.63 -11.76
C TYR A 136 -10.27 14.40 -12.78
N LEU A 137 -10.09 13.19 -13.31
CA LEU A 137 -8.96 12.86 -14.18
C LEU A 137 -9.37 12.53 -15.62
N GLY A 138 -10.69 12.57 -15.94
CA GLY A 138 -11.18 12.36 -17.29
C GLY A 138 -11.21 10.90 -17.76
N PHE A 139 -11.07 9.93 -16.86
CA PHE A 139 -11.27 8.52 -17.18
C PHE A 139 -12.74 8.22 -17.47
N GLY A 140 -12.99 7.38 -18.47
CA GLY A 140 -14.35 6.97 -18.81
C GLY A 140 -14.95 5.99 -17.79
N LYS A 141 -16.28 6.03 -17.65
CA LYS A 141 -17.01 5.00 -16.91
C LYS A 141 -16.92 3.68 -17.67
N THR A 142 -16.31 2.68 -17.06
CA THR A 142 -16.18 1.36 -17.65
C THR A 142 -17.19 0.42 -16.99
N GLU A 143 -18.32 0.18 -17.65
CA GLU A 143 -19.41 -0.67 -17.12
C GLU A 143 -18.93 -2.08 -16.77
N SER A 144 -18.00 -2.61 -17.53
CA SER A 144 -17.46 -3.94 -17.27
C SER A 144 -16.68 -4.04 -15.95
N LEU A 145 -16.20 -2.92 -15.40
CA LEU A 145 -15.54 -2.83 -14.09
C LEU A 145 -16.52 -2.56 -12.93
N ALA A 146 -17.83 -2.48 -13.22
CA ALA A 146 -18.86 -2.27 -12.18
C ALA A 146 -18.80 -3.35 -11.07
N LEU A 147 -18.44 -4.58 -11.42
CA LEU A 147 -18.26 -5.66 -10.45
C LEU A 147 -17.14 -5.39 -9.42
N LEU A 148 -16.21 -4.50 -9.73
CA LEU A 148 -15.10 -4.12 -8.82
C LEU A 148 -15.46 -2.92 -7.94
N ARG A 149 -16.72 -2.52 -7.89
CA ARG A 149 -17.20 -1.38 -7.09
C ARG A 149 -18.09 -1.83 -5.95
N VAL A 150 -18.11 -1.05 -4.89
CA VAL A 150 -19.11 -1.13 -3.83
C VAL A 150 -20.20 -0.09 -4.05
N HIS A 151 -21.41 -0.38 -3.57
CA HIS A 151 -22.53 0.54 -3.59
C HIS A 151 -23.18 0.61 -2.20
N PRO A 152 -23.44 1.84 -1.68
CA PRO A 152 -23.09 3.11 -2.29
C PRO A 152 -21.58 3.31 -2.37
N ALA A 153 -21.11 4.14 -3.33
CA ALA A 153 -19.70 4.50 -3.43
C ALA A 153 -19.27 5.29 -2.18
N PRO A 154 -18.05 5.09 -1.66
CA PRO A 154 -17.52 5.88 -0.56
C PRO A 154 -17.32 7.33 -0.98
N ASP A 155 -17.27 8.25 -0.01
CA ASP A 155 -16.85 9.63 -0.25
C ASP A 155 -15.36 9.66 -0.58
N GLU A 156 -15.04 10.00 -1.82
CA GLU A 156 -13.68 10.05 -2.34
C GLU A 156 -12.91 11.32 -1.98
N THR A 157 -13.60 12.34 -1.43
CA THR A 157 -13.03 13.69 -1.22
C THR A 157 -11.80 13.65 -0.31
N ALA A 158 -11.89 12.95 0.82
CA ALA A 158 -10.77 12.84 1.75
C ALA A 158 -9.58 12.08 1.15
N LEU A 159 -9.83 11.07 0.33
CA LEU A 159 -8.79 10.34 -0.38
C LEU A 159 -8.15 11.21 -1.47
N LEU A 160 -8.95 11.98 -2.21
CA LEU A 160 -8.45 12.92 -3.22
C LEU A 160 -7.54 13.98 -2.60
N GLU A 161 -7.98 14.62 -1.50
CA GLU A 161 -7.16 15.60 -0.77
C GLU A 161 -5.83 14.98 -0.32
N ASP A 162 -5.86 13.74 0.16
CA ASP A 162 -4.69 13.00 0.59
C ASP A 162 -3.71 12.72 -0.55
N ILE A 163 -4.22 12.32 -1.72
CA ILE A 163 -3.44 12.07 -2.93
C ILE A 163 -2.80 13.38 -3.45
N LEU A 164 -3.58 14.47 -3.51
CA LEU A 164 -3.09 15.77 -3.96
C LEU A 164 -2.01 16.32 -3.03
N ALA A 165 -2.19 16.19 -1.70
CA ALA A 165 -1.16 16.54 -0.72
C ALA A 165 0.12 15.72 -0.86
N GLY A 166 0.02 14.47 -1.33
CA GLY A 166 1.16 13.59 -1.63
C GLY A 166 1.91 13.95 -2.90
N GLY A 167 1.34 14.81 -3.75
CA GLY A 167 1.91 15.20 -5.02
C GLY A 167 2.00 14.06 -6.02
N VAL A 168 2.99 14.13 -6.93
CA VAL A 168 3.12 13.14 -8.03
C VAL A 168 3.50 11.75 -7.50
N HIS A 169 4.42 11.69 -6.56
CA HIS A 169 5.06 10.44 -6.09
C HIS A 169 4.66 10.01 -4.67
N GLY A 170 3.72 10.71 -4.03
CA GLY A 170 3.28 10.36 -2.69
C GLY A 170 4.25 10.79 -1.58
N ALA A 171 4.89 11.96 -1.72
CA ALA A 171 5.77 12.49 -0.69
C ALA A 171 4.98 12.73 0.62
N ALA A 172 5.32 11.98 1.66
CA ALA A 172 4.63 12.09 2.93
C ALA A 172 5.22 13.19 3.79
N GLU A 173 4.35 14.04 4.35
CA GLU A 173 4.74 14.86 5.49
C GLU A 173 5.12 13.98 6.69
N LYS A 174 6.05 14.46 7.52
CA LYS A 174 6.51 13.72 8.72
C LYS A 174 5.35 13.35 9.66
N SER A 175 4.30 14.17 9.72
CA SER A 175 3.08 13.91 10.48
C SER A 175 2.29 12.71 9.96
N ARG A 176 2.31 12.48 8.65
CA ARG A 176 1.65 11.32 8.00
C ARG A 176 2.39 10.02 8.28
N LEU A 177 3.73 10.02 8.17
CA LEU A 177 4.55 8.86 8.53
C LEU A 177 4.35 8.46 9.99
N HIS A 178 4.28 9.43 10.89
CA HIS A 178 4.01 9.18 12.31
C HIS A 178 2.61 8.56 12.52
N SER A 179 1.59 9.09 11.86
CA SER A 179 0.23 8.56 11.91
C SER A 179 0.14 7.15 11.29
N ALA A 180 0.81 6.92 10.16
CA ALA A 180 0.84 5.62 9.51
C ALA A 180 1.43 4.53 10.42
N ASN A 181 2.54 4.80 11.08
CA ASN A 181 3.16 3.88 12.03
C ASN A 181 2.23 3.50 13.19
N MET A 182 1.29 4.38 13.57
CA MET A 182 0.27 4.06 14.58
C MET A 182 -0.91 3.27 14.00
N THR A 183 -1.34 3.61 12.78
CA THR A 183 -2.54 3.05 12.14
C THR A 183 -2.30 1.65 11.60
N LEU A 184 -1.11 1.37 11.06
CA LEU A 184 -0.76 0.06 10.50
C LEU A 184 -0.83 -1.06 11.52
N TYR A 185 -0.47 -0.78 12.77
CA TYR A 185 -0.64 -1.76 13.84
C TYR A 185 -2.11 -2.02 14.18
N ALA A 186 -2.97 -1.02 14.04
CA ALA A 186 -4.41 -1.18 14.26
C ALA A 186 -5.04 -1.99 13.11
N ALA A 187 -4.66 -1.73 11.87
CA ALA A 187 -5.13 -2.47 10.70
C ALA A 187 -4.68 -3.94 10.71
N ALA A 188 -3.43 -4.23 11.12
CA ALA A 188 -2.94 -5.61 11.27
C ALA A 188 -3.74 -6.41 12.32
N VAL A 189 -4.25 -5.75 13.37
CA VAL A 189 -5.10 -6.37 14.39
C VAL A 189 -6.52 -6.61 13.89
N GLN A 190 -7.05 -5.74 13.04
CA GLN A 190 -8.39 -5.90 12.43
C GLN A 190 -8.45 -7.04 11.42
N ASN A 191 -7.40 -7.26 10.64
CA ASN A 191 -7.30 -8.35 9.67
C ASN A 191 -7.20 -9.75 10.31
N ALA A 192 -7.01 -9.83 11.63
CA ALA A 192 -7.04 -11.09 12.38
C ALA A 192 -8.46 -11.63 12.70
N GLY A 193 -9.48 -11.17 11.97
CA GLY A 193 -10.82 -11.77 11.98
C GLY A 193 -11.83 -11.22 13.01
N LYS A 194 -11.53 -10.08 13.64
CA LYS A 194 -12.49 -9.38 14.50
C LYS A 194 -12.69 -7.95 14.02
N ARG A 195 -13.90 -7.63 13.54
CA ARG A 195 -14.38 -6.26 13.34
C ARG A 195 -14.44 -5.53 14.69
N GLU A 196 -13.31 -5.12 15.22
CA GLU A 196 -13.27 -4.29 16.41
C GLU A 196 -13.02 -2.84 16.01
N ARG A 197 -13.83 -1.93 16.58
CA ARG A 197 -13.64 -0.49 16.43
C ARG A 197 -12.20 -0.10 16.73
N PHE A 198 -11.61 0.76 15.90
CA PHE A 198 -10.29 1.34 16.13
C PHE A 198 -10.17 1.83 17.58
N SER A 199 -9.25 1.24 18.32
CA SER A 199 -8.95 1.63 19.70
C SER A 199 -7.57 2.26 19.75
N VAL A 200 -7.52 3.53 20.13
CA VAL A 200 -6.27 4.28 20.37
C VAL A 200 -5.37 3.53 21.36
N LEU A 201 -5.97 2.92 22.38
CA LEU A 201 -5.24 2.14 23.40
C LEU A 201 -4.60 0.89 22.78
N ARG A 202 -5.28 0.20 21.87
CA ARG A 202 -4.69 -0.97 21.17
C ARG A 202 -3.58 -0.57 20.22
N ALA A 203 -3.72 0.56 19.52
CA ALA A 203 -2.66 1.10 18.68
C ALA A 203 -1.42 1.51 19.50
N ALA A 204 -1.62 2.06 20.69
CA ALA A 204 -0.53 2.45 21.60
C ALA A 204 0.14 1.23 22.27
N PHE A 205 -0.64 0.19 22.59
CA PHE A 205 -0.20 -1.01 23.32
C PHE A 205 -0.49 -2.30 22.51
N PRO A 206 0.21 -2.51 21.39
CA PRO A 206 0.04 -3.72 20.58
C PRO A 206 0.48 -4.98 21.33
N SER A 207 -0.05 -6.15 20.93
CA SER A 207 0.28 -7.44 21.54
C SER A 207 1.74 -7.83 21.31
N ALA A 208 2.23 -8.79 22.11
CA ALA A 208 3.57 -9.36 21.94
C ALA A 208 3.78 -9.94 20.54
N LYS A 209 2.76 -10.58 19.97
CA LYS A 209 2.76 -11.12 18.61
C LYS A 209 2.93 -10.00 17.57
N ALA A 210 2.22 -8.88 17.73
CA ALA A 210 2.31 -7.74 16.82
C ALA A 210 3.64 -6.99 16.92
N LEU A 211 4.34 -7.09 18.07
CA LEU A 211 5.66 -6.52 18.28
C LEU A 211 6.82 -7.51 18.05
N HIS A 212 6.49 -8.74 17.62
CA HIS A 212 7.48 -9.82 17.44
C HIS A 212 8.41 -9.97 18.65
N CYS A 213 7.88 -9.84 19.86
CA CYS A 213 8.66 -9.91 21.09
C CYS A 213 8.10 -10.99 22.05
N ALA A 214 8.94 -11.48 22.95
CA ALA A 214 8.51 -12.39 23.98
C ALA A 214 7.54 -11.70 24.96
N PRO A 215 6.51 -12.39 25.49
CA PRO A 215 5.52 -11.77 26.38
C PRO A 215 6.11 -11.04 27.58
N HIS A 216 7.18 -11.56 28.17
CA HIS A 216 7.85 -10.95 29.32
C HIS A 216 8.59 -9.63 28.97
N SER A 217 8.96 -9.43 27.71
CA SER A 217 9.61 -8.18 27.25
C SER A 217 8.61 -7.11 26.77
N LEU A 218 7.33 -7.42 26.77
CA LEU A 218 6.27 -6.55 26.26
C LEU A 218 6.19 -5.18 26.95
N PRO A 219 6.29 -5.06 28.30
CA PRO A 219 6.29 -3.75 28.96
C PRO A 219 7.44 -2.86 28.54
N ALA A 220 8.64 -3.42 28.37
CA ALA A 220 9.80 -2.71 27.90
C ALA A 220 9.65 -2.28 26.42
N ALA A 221 9.04 -3.11 25.59
CA ALA A 221 8.75 -2.78 24.20
C ALA A 221 7.71 -1.62 24.10
N TRP A 222 6.68 -1.62 24.91
CA TRP A 222 5.74 -0.51 25.02
C TRP A 222 6.41 0.78 25.49
N GLY A 223 7.25 0.70 26.53
CA GLY A 223 8.01 1.84 27.03
C GLY A 223 8.88 2.48 25.96
N ARG A 224 9.69 1.69 25.24
CA ARG A 224 10.50 2.17 24.10
C ARG A 224 9.63 2.81 23.01
N ARG A 225 8.48 2.21 22.70
CA ARG A 225 7.55 2.70 21.69
C ARG A 225 6.96 4.06 22.09
N LEU A 226 6.51 4.21 23.32
CA LEU A 226 5.94 5.47 23.83
C LEU A 226 6.99 6.58 23.88
N ILE A 227 8.22 6.28 24.32
CA ILE A 227 9.32 7.24 24.31
C ILE A 227 9.64 7.69 22.88
N ARG A 228 9.69 6.76 21.93
CA ARG A 228 9.90 7.08 20.51
C ARG A 228 8.80 7.99 19.98
N TYR A 229 7.54 7.65 20.20
CA TYR A 229 6.40 8.49 19.79
C TYR A 229 6.39 9.86 20.44
N GLY A 230 6.75 9.96 21.71
CA GLY A 230 6.88 11.25 22.39
C GLY A 230 7.94 12.12 21.74
N LYS A 231 9.13 11.56 21.47
CA LYS A 231 10.22 12.27 20.76
C LYS A 231 9.81 12.71 19.36
N GLU A 232 9.21 11.80 18.58
CA GLU A 232 8.71 12.08 17.22
C GLU A 232 7.60 13.15 17.22
N SER A 233 6.68 13.10 18.17
CA SER A 233 5.63 14.13 18.36
C SER A 233 6.22 15.51 18.60
N ILE A 234 7.23 15.61 19.46
CA ILE A 234 7.91 16.88 19.75
C ILE A 234 8.66 17.38 18.52
N GLN A 235 9.45 16.51 17.88
CA GLN A 235 10.25 16.87 16.71
C GLN A 235 9.40 17.30 15.51
N ASN A 236 8.24 16.65 15.30
CA ASN A 236 7.37 16.92 14.18
C ASN A 236 6.24 17.91 14.49
N ARG A 237 6.20 18.50 15.70
CA ARG A 237 5.15 19.41 16.18
C ARG A 237 3.73 18.83 15.99
N THR A 238 3.58 17.50 16.11
CA THR A 238 2.30 16.80 15.99
C THR A 238 1.80 16.36 17.34
N SER A 239 0.48 16.43 17.56
CA SER A 239 -0.12 15.87 18.76
C SER A 239 -0.60 14.43 18.51
N LEU A 240 -0.61 13.62 19.57
CA LEU A 240 -1.18 12.27 19.53
C LEU A 240 -2.64 12.28 19.03
N ARG A 241 -3.39 13.32 19.40
CA ARG A 241 -4.77 13.55 18.95
C ARG A 241 -4.85 13.71 17.43
N LYS A 242 -3.99 14.54 16.85
CA LYS A 242 -3.93 14.75 15.39
C LYS A 242 -3.56 13.46 14.65
N SER A 243 -2.60 12.70 15.18
CA SER A 243 -2.19 11.40 14.59
C SER A 243 -3.32 10.37 14.61
N VAL A 244 -4.11 10.35 15.71
CA VAL A 244 -5.29 9.47 15.84
C VAL A 244 -6.41 9.91 14.91
N GLU A 245 -6.62 11.19 14.74
CA GLU A 245 -7.64 11.75 13.83
C GLU A 245 -7.33 11.41 12.36
N ILE A 246 -6.06 11.55 11.95
CA ILE A 246 -5.59 11.12 10.64
C ILE A 246 -5.78 9.60 10.46
N GLY A 247 -5.43 8.79 11.50
CA GLY A 247 -5.62 7.36 11.48
C GLY A 247 -7.08 6.93 11.31
N LYS A 248 -8.02 7.60 11.98
CA LYS A 248 -9.46 7.34 11.88
C LYS A 248 -10.05 7.64 10.50
N ARG A 249 -9.47 8.58 9.76
CA ARG A 249 -9.90 8.92 8.40
C ARG A 249 -9.42 7.92 7.35
N ARG A 250 -8.44 7.06 7.68
CA ARG A 250 -7.82 6.09 6.78
C ARG A 250 -8.31 4.66 6.98
N VAL A 251 -9.00 4.37 8.07
CA VAL A 251 -9.57 3.07 8.45
C VAL A 251 -11.09 3.15 8.40
#